data_f890ceaa9ab5a6eabbf194984ed6c940
#
_entry.id   f890ceaa9ab5a6eabbf194984ed6c940
#
_cell.length_a   1.000
_cell.length_b   1.000
_cell.length_c   1.000
_cell.angle_alpha   90.00
_cell.angle_beta   90.00
_cell.angle_gamma   90.00
#
_symmetry.space_group_name_H-M   'P 1'
#
loop_
_entity.id
_entity.type
_entity.pdbx_description
1 polymer ?
#
loop_
_entity_poly.entity_id
_entity_poly.type
_entity_poly.pdbx_seq_one_letter_code
_entity_poly.pdbx_strand_id
1 'polypeptide(L)'
;MKKKLFGATAVTLAIAGALALVGCGGSQDPAAGSAAGETGDGAAYTLVEDGTFTIGTSAEYEPFEYMEDGEYKGFDLELAELIADDLGLDFEIVNMDFDGLCAAVASGTKMDAAFGAITITPKREKQVDFTDSYYMDDQAIVTMKDNADITGDNYAEALNAEGVKIAVQSGSTAEAFVNENFPEATAVPFKNATDCFAALQSNQAVALVTNRSVAAQLTASSFDNEQVIKLISTGEEYAIAVSKDNPGLKDAINETLAKFSEDGTIDALMEKYSIK
;
A
#
# COMPACT_ATOMS: atom_id res chain seq x y z
N MET A 1 57.04 -8.74 -21.98
CA MET A 1 57.94 -9.83 -22.39
C MET A 1 57.51 -11.12 -21.71
N LYS A 2 57.46 -12.17 -22.52
CA LYS A 2 57.31 -13.61 -22.25
C LYS A 2 55.88 -14.12 -22.04
N LYS A 3 55.36 -14.64 -23.17
CA LYS A 3 54.40 -15.70 -23.37
C LYS A 3 54.90 -17.02 -22.79
N LYS A 4 54.01 -17.85 -22.28
CA LYS A 4 54.13 -19.32 -22.48
C LYS A 4 52.74 -19.95 -22.59
N LEU A 5 52.59 -20.64 -23.70
CA LEU A 5 51.55 -21.55 -24.15
C LEU A 5 51.84 -22.99 -23.60
N PHE A 6 50.88 -23.88 -23.81
CA PHE A 6 50.83 -25.34 -23.82
C PHE A 6 50.05 -25.91 -22.59
N GLY A 7 49.17 -26.90 -22.74
CA GLY A 7 48.80 -27.71 -23.87
C GLY A 7 47.58 -28.57 -23.57
N ALA A 8 46.91 -29.00 -24.59
CA ALA A 8 45.73 -29.85 -24.62
C ALA A 8 46.05 -31.30 -24.24
N THR A 9 45.11 -31.99 -23.64
CA THR A 9 45.02 -33.45 -23.77
C THR A 9 43.54 -33.87 -23.82
N ALA A 10 43.13 -34.36 -24.98
CA ALA A 10 41.87 -35.03 -25.22
C ALA A 10 41.97 -36.49 -24.75
N VAL A 11 40.93 -37.00 -24.07
CA VAL A 11 40.72 -38.46 -23.98
C VAL A 11 39.27 -38.74 -24.35
N THR A 12 39.13 -39.36 -25.50
CA THR A 12 37.89 -39.93 -26.02
C THR A 12 37.75 -41.37 -25.46
N LEU A 13 36.58 -41.72 -24.96
CA LEU A 13 36.12 -43.09 -24.92
C LEU A 13 34.61 -43.17 -25.14
N ALA A 14 34.24 -43.80 -26.22
CA ALA A 14 32.90 -44.20 -26.60
C ALA A 14 32.54 -45.59 -25.99
N ILE A 15 31.28 -45.85 -25.80
CA ILE A 15 30.55 -47.12 -25.95
C ILE A 15 29.07 -46.84 -25.58
N ALA A 16 28.21 -46.76 -26.50
CA ALA A 16 27.28 -47.68 -27.15
C ALA A 16 26.11 -48.21 -26.24
N GLY A 17 24.92 -47.84 -26.62
CA GLY A 17 23.81 -48.78 -26.85
C GLY A 17 22.63 -48.79 -25.92
N ALA A 18 21.51 -48.22 -26.32
CA ALA A 18 20.26 -48.96 -26.49
C ALA A 18 19.11 -48.02 -26.93
N LEU A 19 18.55 -48.31 -28.08
CA LEU A 19 17.31 -47.71 -28.59
C LEU A 19 16.08 -48.17 -27.76
N ALA A 20 15.17 -47.27 -27.47
CA ALA A 20 13.76 -47.59 -27.40
C ALA A 20 12.91 -46.36 -27.89
N LEU A 21 11.97 -46.68 -28.71
CA LEU A 21 11.23 -45.83 -29.63
C LEU A 21 10.05 -45.06 -28.97
N VAL A 22 9.72 -43.93 -29.60
CA VAL A 22 8.38 -43.45 -29.98
C VAL A 22 7.58 -42.67 -28.94
N GLY A 23 7.32 -41.41 -29.24
CA GLY A 23 6.22 -40.61 -28.74
C GLY A 23 6.27 -39.20 -29.34
N CYS A 24 5.52 -39.01 -30.42
CA CYS A 24 5.27 -37.70 -31.02
C CYS A 24 4.57 -36.73 -30.09
N GLY A 25 4.94 -35.44 -30.18
CA GLY A 25 3.92 -34.39 -30.17
C GLY A 25 4.10 -33.33 -29.12
N GLY A 26 4.23 -32.11 -29.57
CA GLY A 26 3.90 -30.91 -28.85
C GLY A 26 5.11 -30.12 -28.36
N SER A 27 5.46 -29.13 -29.15
CA SER A 27 6.21 -27.98 -28.68
C SER A 27 5.34 -27.27 -27.67
N GLN A 28 5.65 -27.40 -26.39
CA GLN A 28 5.22 -26.48 -25.35
C GLN A 28 6.41 -25.58 -25.02
N ASP A 29 6.24 -24.30 -25.31
CA ASP A 29 7.07 -23.25 -24.69
C ASP A 29 7.00 -23.43 -23.17
N PRO A 30 8.09 -23.31 -22.44
CA PRO A 30 8.04 -23.26 -21.00
C PRO A 30 7.35 -21.97 -20.60
N ALA A 31 6.05 -22.06 -20.28
CA ALA A 31 5.40 -21.04 -19.47
C ALA A 31 6.23 -20.92 -18.18
N ALA A 32 6.63 -19.71 -17.84
CA ALA A 32 7.22 -19.37 -16.56
C ALA A 32 6.24 -19.90 -15.49
N GLY A 33 6.66 -20.92 -14.77
CA GLY A 33 5.87 -21.47 -13.67
C GLY A 33 6.04 -20.54 -12.49
N SER A 34 4.98 -19.82 -12.13
CA SER A 34 4.89 -19.23 -10.78
C SER A 34 5.00 -20.33 -9.75
N ALA A 35 5.88 -20.20 -8.76
CA ALA A 35 5.86 -21.07 -7.60
C ALA A 35 4.56 -20.79 -6.84
N ALA A 36 3.89 -21.86 -6.44
CA ALA A 36 2.69 -21.77 -5.62
C ALA A 36 3.11 -21.90 -4.15
N GLY A 37 2.83 -20.89 -3.32
CA GLY A 37 2.82 -21.02 -1.87
C GLY A 37 1.57 -21.79 -1.43
N GLU A 38 1.57 -22.29 -0.21
CA GLU A 38 0.42 -22.95 0.39
C GLU A 38 0.08 -22.24 1.70
N THR A 39 -1.20 -22.01 1.94
CA THR A 39 -1.71 -21.59 3.26
C THR A 39 -1.64 -22.76 4.25
N GLY A 40 -1.74 -22.47 5.54
CA GLY A 40 -1.84 -23.50 6.59
C GLY A 40 -2.98 -24.49 6.37
N ASP A 41 -4.03 -24.10 5.61
CA ASP A 41 -5.19 -24.94 5.24
C ASP A 41 -5.06 -25.53 3.80
N GLY A 42 -3.90 -25.37 3.15
CA GLY A 42 -3.57 -25.98 1.86
C GLY A 42 -4.12 -25.29 0.62
N ALA A 43 -4.64 -24.06 0.73
CA ALA A 43 -5.01 -23.27 -0.44
C ALA A 43 -3.75 -22.71 -1.11
N ALA A 44 -3.55 -23.03 -2.39
CA ALA A 44 -2.41 -22.53 -3.14
C ALA A 44 -2.61 -21.06 -3.54
N TYR A 45 -1.55 -20.26 -3.47
CA TYR A 45 -1.50 -18.90 -4.01
C TYR A 45 -0.32 -18.75 -4.98
N THR A 46 -0.35 -17.69 -5.78
CA THR A 46 0.72 -17.37 -6.72
C THR A 46 1.35 -16.03 -6.35
N LEU A 47 2.64 -15.89 -6.63
CA LEU A 47 3.38 -14.63 -6.45
C LEU A 47 3.83 -14.09 -7.80
N VAL A 48 4.01 -12.77 -7.90
CA VAL A 48 4.54 -12.12 -9.11
C VAL A 48 5.98 -12.57 -9.36
N GLU A 49 6.76 -12.72 -8.29
CA GLU A 49 8.09 -13.31 -8.30
C GLU A 49 8.16 -14.46 -7.30
N ASP A 50 8.62 -15.63 -7.78
CA ASP A 50 8.69 -16.84 -6.96
C ASP A 50 9.53 -16.63 -5.70
N GLY A 51 8.92 -16.85 -4.53
CA GLY A 51 9.58 -16.75 -3.23
C GLY A 51 9.68 -15.32 -2.68
N THR A 52 9.15 -14.32 -3.39
CA THR A 52 9.19 -12.91 -2.97
C THR A 52 7.78 -12.36 -2.80
N PHE A 53 7.49 -11.77 -1.65
CA PHE A 53 6.26 -11.01 -1.42
C PHE A 53 6.49 -9.56 -1.85
N THR A 54 6.01 -9.20 -3.03
CA THR A 54 6.14 -7.86 -3.59
C THR A 54 4.91 -7.03 -3.25
N ILE A 55 5.09 -5.95 -2.48
CA ILE A 55 3.98 -5.07 -2.12
C ILE A 55 4.05 -3.72 -2.84
N GLY A 56 2.87 -3.17 -3.14
CA GLY A 56 2.74 -1.78 -3.61
C GLY A 56 2.38 -0.84 -2.48
N THR A 57 2.94 0.36 -2.49
CA THR A 57 2.66 1.40 -1.49
C THR A 57 2.78 2.80 -2.10
N SER A 58 2.33 3.83 -1.34
CA SER A 58 2.53 5.25 -1.64
C SER A 58 3.18 5.93 -0.43
N ALA A 59 4.51 5.84 -0.35
CA ALA A 59 5.29 6.13 0.86
C ALA A 59 5.44 7.63 1.17
N GLU A 60 4.29 8.31 1.39
CA GLU A 60 4.14 9.74 1.73
C GLU A 60 3.01 9.95 2.76
N TYR A 61 2.69 8.90 3.56
CA TYR A 61 1.51 8.86 4.43
C TYR A 61 1.86 8.47 5.88
N GLU A 62 2.76 9.24 6.52
CA GLU A 62 3.18 9.01 7.91
C GLU A 62 1.97 9.07 8.89
N PRO A 63 1.81 8.11 9.81
CA PRO A 63 2.80 7.11 10.27
C PRO A 63 2.70 5.73 9.61
N PHE A 64 1.84 5.55 8.58
CA PHE A 64 1.59 4.23 7.98
C PHE A 64 2.68 3.81 6.99
N GLU A 65 3.00 4.66 6.01
CA GLU A 65 4.04 4.42 5.01
C GLU A 65 4.72 5.73 4.60
N TYR A 66 6.02 5.81 4.77
CA TYR A 66 6.78 7.01 4.45
C TYR A 66 8.27 6.73 4.20
N MET A 67 8.96 7.73 3.66
CA MET A 67 10.42 7.69 3.48
C MET A 67 11.09 8.58 4.53
N GLU A 68 12.07 8.04 5.23
CA GLU A 68 12.95 8.81 6.13
C GLU A 68 14.40 8.43 5.87
N ASP A 69 15.26 9.41 5.61
CA ASP A 69 16.68 9.23 5.29
C ASP A 69 16.98 8.26 4.13
N GLY A 70 16.02 8.14 3.20
CA GLY A 70 16.12 7.25 2.03
C GLY A 70 15.70 5.80 2.32
N GLU A 71 15.18 5.51 3.50
CA GLU A 71 14.65 4.21 3.90
C GLU A 71 13.12 4.23 3.99
N TYR A 72 12.50 3.12 3.65
CA TYR A 72 11.07 2.90 3.84
C TYR A 72 10.77 2.61 5.31
N LYS A 73 9.78 3.32 5.88
CA LYS A 73 9.34 3.18 7.26
C LYS A 73 7.82 3.31 7.37
N GLY A 74 7.27 2.88 8.49
CA GLY A 74 5.87 3.04 8.82
C GLY A 74 5.22 1.74 9.23
N PHE A 75 4.06 1.89 9.83
CA PHE A 75 3.28 0.76 10.36
C PHE A 75 2.96 -0.28 9.27
N ASP A 76 2.42 0.17 8.13
CA ASP A 76 2.02 -0.70 7.02
C ASP A 76 3.20 -1.46 6.42
N LEU A 77 4.35 -0.79 6.29
CA LEU A 77 5.53 -1.39 5.67
C LEU A 77 6.19 -2.42 6.59
N GLU A 78 6.24 -2.15 7.90
CA GLU A 78 6.74 -3.12 8.87
C GLU A 78 5.76 -4.29 9.05
N LEU A 79 4.45 -4.03 9.03
CA LEU A 79 3.45 -5.10 9.03
C LEU A 79 3.61 -6.01 7.80
N ALA A 80 3.85 -5.41 6.63
CA ALA A 80 4.06 -6.16 5.38
C ALA A 80 5.33 -7.02 5.43
N GLU A 81 6.43 -6.50 5.97
CA GLU A 81 7.69 -7.24 6.16
C GLU A 81 7.49 -8.41 7.13
N LEU A 82 6.80 -8.20 8.24
CA LEU A 82 6.48 -9.26 9.20
C LEU A 82 5.57 -10.34 8.59
N ILE A 83 4.64 -9.95 7.72
CA ILE A 83 3.80 -10.94 6.99
C ILE A 83 4.68 -11.74 6.03
N ALA A 84 5.61 -11.11 5.29
CA ALA A 84 6.54 -11.83 4.43
C ALA A 84 7.38 -12.84 5.22
N ASP A 85 7.92 -12.42 6.37
CA ASP A 85 8.69 -13.28 7.28
C ASP A 85 7.88 -14.48 7.77
N ASP A 86 6.62 -14.28 8.17
CA ASP A 86 5.73 -15.36 8.66
C ASP A 86 5.38 -16.35 7.55
N LEU A 87 5.26 -15.87 6.31
CA LEU A 87 5.03 -16.70 5.13
C LEU A 87 6.32 -17.35 4.60
N GLY A 88 7.49 -16.99 5.14
CA GLY A 88 8.80 -17.49 4.70
C GLY A 88 9.23 -16.98 3.34
N LEU A 89 8.87 -15.75 2.98
CA LEU A 89 9.13 -15.10 1.70
C LEU A 89 10.14 -13.96 1.86
N ASP A 90 10.91 -13.71 0.80
CA ASP A 90 11.66 -12.46 0.65
C ASP A 90 10.67 -11.28 0.48
N PHE A 91 11.12 -10.06 0.80
CA PHE A 91 10.25 -8.87 0.80
C PHE A 91 10.73 -7.80 -0.18
N GLU A 92 9.81 -7.27 -1.01
CA GLU A 92 10.10 -6.20 -1.95
C GLU A 92 9.00 -5.14 -1.95
N ILE A 93 9.40 -3.85 -2.09
CA ILE A 93 8.50 -2.69 -2.10
C ILE A 93 8.52 -2.03 -3.48
N VAL A 94 7.32 -1.82 -4.05
CA VAL A 94 7.08 -1.00 -5.24
C VAL A 94 6.37 0.28 -4.83
N ASN A 95 7.08 1.40 -4.83
CA ASN A 95 6.48 2.71 -4.52
C ASN A 95 5.84 3.32 -5.77
N MET A 96 4.58 3.80 -5.65
CA MET A 96 3.83 4.41 -6.74
C MET A 96 2.73 5.35 -6.22
N ASP A 97 2.08 6.10 -7.12
CA ASP A 97 0.97 7.00 -6.75
C ASP A 97 -0.21 6.20 -6.16
N PHE A 98 -0.80 6.69 -5.07
CA PHE A 98 -1.87 6.01 -4.30
C PHE A 98 -3.08 5.61 -5.15
N ASP A 99 -3.54 6.50 -6.04
CA ASP A 99 -4.71 6.28 -6.88
C ASP A 99 -4.57 5.11 -7.88
N GLY A 100 -3.33 4.67 -8.12
CA GLY A 100 -2.99 3.53 -8.98
C GLY A 100 -2.92 2.18 -8.26
N LEU A 101 -2.82 2.14 -6.92
CA LEU A 101 -2.52 0.92 -6.16
C LEU A 101 -3.52 -0.23 -6.40
N CYS A 102 -4.82 0.03 -6.22
CA CYS A 102 -5.84 -1.01 -6.43
C CYS A 102 -5.84 -1.56 -7.87
N ALA A 103 -5.64 -0.70 -8.87
CA ALA A 103 -5.60 -1.15 -10.27
C ALA A 103 -4.33 -1.97 -10.56
N ALA A 104 -3.21 -1.60 -9.95
CA ALA A 104 -1.94 -2.34 -10.10
C ALA A 104 -2.02 -3.74 -9.50
N VAL A 105 -2.56 -3.87 -8.26
CA VAL A 105 -2.81 -5.16 -7.60
C VAL A 105 -3.81 -6.00 -8.39
N ALA A 106 -4.91 -5.41 -8.84
CA ALA A 106 -5.91 -6.12 -9.64
C ALA A 106 -5.34 -6.74 -10.92
N SER A 107 -4.26 -6.16 -11.47
CA SER A 107 -3.60 -6.71 -12.66
C SER A 107 -2.80 -7.99 -12.38
N GLY A 108 -2.39 -8.23 -11.13
CA GLY A 108 -1.59 -9.39 -10.71
C GLY A 108 -0.21 -9.51 -11.39
N THR A 109 0.34 -8.39 -11.90
CA THR A 109 1.56 -8.45 -12.74
C THR A 109 2.76 -7.69 -12.18
N LYS A 110 2.55 -6.83 -11.18
CA LYS A 110 3.60 -5.95 -10.64
C LYS A 110 3.81 -6.11 -9.15
N MET A 111 2.79 -6.51 -8.45
CA MET A 111 2.78 -6.67 -7.01
C MET A 111 1.72 -7.69 -6.59
N ASP A 112 1.94 -8.33 -5.49
CA ASP A 112 1.07 -9.35 -4.92
C ASP A 112 -0.05 -8.74 -4.07
N ALA A 113 0.27 -7.68 -3.33
CA ALA A 113 -0.65 -6.97 -2.46
C ALA A 113 -0.35 -5.46 -2.44
N ALA A 114 -1.31 -4.64 -1.98
CA ALA A 114 -1.07 -3.23 -1.72
C ALA A 114 -1.34 -2.88 -0.26
N PHE A 115 -0.39 -2.14 0.31
CA PHE A 115 -0.40 -1.54 1.63
C PHE A 115 -0.34 -0.01 1.46
N GLY A 116 -1.10 0.72 2.23
CA GLY A 116 -1.18 2.17 2.06
C GLY A 116 -2.37 2.78 2.80
N ALA A 117 -2.65 2.32 4.01
CA ALA A 117 -3.81 2.75 4.78
C ALA A 117 -5.10 2.70 3.92
N ILE A 118 -5.27 1.62 3.15
CA ILE A 118 -6.32 1.54 2.13
C ILE A 118 -7.67 1.22 2.78
N THR A 119 -8.56 2.20 2.80
CA THR A 119 -9.93 2.00 3.29
C THR A 119 -10.71 1.04 2.40
N ILE A 120 -11.40 0.07 2.98
CA ILE A 120 -12.38 -0.77 2.30
C ILE A 120 -13.54 0.10 1.81
N THR A 121 -13.81 0.09 0.52
CA THR A 121 -14.96 0.79 -0.05
C THR A 121 -15.63 -0.02 -1.15
N PRO A 122 -16.97 0.13 -1.38
CA PRO A 122 -17.67 -0.59 -2.46
C PRO A 122 -17.12 -0.31 -3.86
N LYS A 123 -16.42 0.82 -4.05
CA LYS A 123 -15.76 1.16 -5.32
C LYS A 123 -14.49 0.32 -5.50
N ARG A 124 -13.67 0.18 -4.45
CA ARG A 124 -12.42 -0.58 -4.47
C ARG A 124 -12.69 -2.08 -4.50
N GLU A 125 -13.70 -2.56 -3.76
CA GLU A 125 -14.12 -3.97 -3.75
C GLU A 125 -14.56 -4.49 -5.13
N LYS A 126 -14.94 -3.62 -6.06
CA LYS A 126 -15.20 -4.02 -7.46
C LYS A 126 -13.92 -4.41 -8.21
N GLN A 127 -12.76 -3.93 -7.78
CA GLN A 127 -11.47 -4.11 -8.44
C GLN A 127 -10.61 -5.16 -7.75
N VAL A 128 -10.58 -5.15 -6.43
CA VAL A 128 -9.73 -6.01 -5.59
C VAL A 128 -10.56 -6.72 -4.52
N ASP A 129 -9.98 -7.75 -3.91
CA ASP A 129 -10.43 -8.25 -2.62
C ASP A 129 -9.61 -7.59 -1.51
N PHE A 130 -10.18 -7.56 -0.32
CA PHE A 130 -9.51 -7.08 0.88
C PHE A 130 -9.34 -8.20 1.90
N THR A 131 -8.27 -8.13 2.68
CA THR A 131 -8.11 -8.91 3.89
C THR A 131 -9.09 -8.45 4.97
N ASP A 132 -9.07 -9.10 6.12
CA ASP A 132 -9.65 -8.57 7.34
C ASP A 132 -8.97 -7.22 7.67
N SER A 133 -9.74 -6.30 8.27
CA SER A 133 -9.21 -4.97 8.62
C SER A 133 -8.23 -5.08 9.79
N TYR A 134 -7.14 -4.33 9.71
CA TYR A 134 -6.11 -4.27 10.76
C TYR A 134 -6.15 -2.97 11.57
N TYR A 135 -6.84 -1.93 11.08
CA TYR A 135 -6.98 -0.63 11.74
C TYR A 135 -8.27 0.07 11.35
N MET A 136 -8.74 0.97 12.22
CA MET A 136 -9.91 1.83 11.97
C MET A 136 -9.55 3.29 12.20
N ASP A 137 -9.83 4.14 11.22
CA ASP A 137 -9.57 5.57 11.29
C ASP A 137 -10.81 6.40 10.95
N ASP A 138 -10.70 7.69 11.15
CA ASP A 138 -11.69 8.72 10.86
C ASP A 138 -11.10 9.79 9.94
N GLN A 139 -11.93 10.64 9.34
CA GLN A 139 -11.45 11.80 8.59
C GLN A 139 -11.18 12.98 9.51
N ALA A 140 -10.26 13.85 9.12
CA ALA A 140 -9.92 15.09 9.78
C ALA A 140 -9.89 16.26 8.80
N ILE A 141 -10.33 17.41 9.25
CA ILE A 141 -10.21 18.69 8.54
C ILE A 141 -9.09 19.48 9.20
N VAL A 142 -8.14 19.92 8.39
CA VAL A 142 -6.95 20.69 8.81
C VAL A 142 -6.98 22.05 8.14
N THR A 143 -6.59 23.09 8.89
CA THR A 143 -6.41 24.46 8.40
C THR A 143 -5.12 25.05 8.97
N MET A 144 -4.71 26.21 8.45
CA MET A 144 -3.65 27.00 9.07
C MET A 144 -4.10 27.48 10.46
N LYS A 145 -3.20 27.53 11.44
CA LYS A 145 -3.49 28.00 12.83
C LYS A 145 -3.95 29.46 12.90
N ASP A 146 -3.49 30.28 11.97
CA ASP A 146 -3.88 31.71 11.86
C ASP A 146 -5.17 31.93 11.08
N ASN A 147 -5.77 30.89 10.52
CA ASN A 147 -7.08 30.97 9.88
C ASN A 147 -8.18 31.06 10.94
N ALA A 148 -8.70 32.27 11.18
CA ALA A 148 -9.78 32.50 12.13
C ALA A 148 -11.18 32.35 11.52
N ASP A 149 -11.29 32.29 10.20
CA ASP A 149 -12.56 32.28 9.48
C ASP A 149 -13.20 30.89 9.43
N ILE A 150 -12.36 29.82 9.47
CA ILE A 150 -12.81 28.42 9.41
C ILE A 150 -12.49 27.73 10.73
N THR A 151 -13.51 27.30 11.42
CA THR A 151 -13.42 26.68 12.76
C THR A 151 -14.16 25.33 12.81
N GLY A 152 -13.94 24.56 13.87
CA GLY A 152 -14.66 23.31 14.09
C GLY A 152 -16.18 23.44 14.24
N ASP A 153 -16.70 24.67 14.47
CA ASP A 153 -18.13 24.92 14.63
C ASP A 153 -18.80 25.35 13.32
N ASN A 154 -18.07 26.07 12.44
CA ASN A 154 -18.64 26.61 11.20
C ASN A 154 -18.10 25.94 9.92
N TYR A 155 -17.22 24.95 10.04
CA TYR A 155 -16.54 24.33 8.89
C TYR A 155 -17.47 23.90 7.76
N ALA A 156 -18.67 23.39 8.11
CA ALA A 156 -19.60 22.84 7.13
C ALA A 156 -20.13 23.92 6.18
N GLU A 157 -20.42 25.12 6.70
CA GLU A 157 -20.85 26.27 5.90
C GLU A 157 -19.66 26.98 5.24
N ALA A 158 -18.58 27.19 6.02
CA ALA A 158 -17.40 27.91 5.55
C ALA A 158 -16.67 27.19 4.42
N LEU A 159 -16.65 25.87 4.43
CA LEU A 159 -16.01 25.05 3.38
C LEU A 159 -16.92 24.78 2.19
N ASN A 160 -18.25 24.79 2.35
CA ASN A 160 -19.17 24.54 1.25
C ASN A 160 -19.60 25.87 0.56
N ALA A 161 -18.65 26.55 -0.07
CA ALA A 161 -18.90 27.82 -0.75
C ALA A 161 -18.13 27.92 -2.07
N GLU A 162 -18.68 28.66 -3.03
CA GLU A 162 -18.05 28.91 -4.33
C GLU A 162 -16.68 29.58 -4.16
N GLY A 163 -15.67 29.09 -4.87
CA GLY A 163 -14.31 29.59 -4.82
C GLY A 163 -13.45 29.02 -3.69
N VAL A 164 -14.05 28.30 -2.74
CA VAL A 164 -13.32 27.56 -1.72
C VAL A 164 -12.58 26.38 -2.37
N LYS A 165 -11.31 26.19 -2.01
CA LYS A 165 -10.45 25.09 -2.45
C LYS A 165 -10.04 24.25 -1.26
N ILE A 166 -10.24 22.96 -1.36
CA ILE A 166 -9.90 21.97 -0.32
C ILE A 166 -8.91 20.97 -0.90
N ALA A 167 -7.71 20.88 -0.31
CA ALA A 167 -6.69 19.94 -0.75
C ALA A 167 -7.05 18.52 -0.28
N VAL A 168 -6.83 17.53 -1.14
CA VAL A 168 -7.09 16.11 -0.89
C VAL A 168 -6.07 15.25 -1.64
N GLN A 169 -5.78 14.06 -1.15
CA GLN A 169 -4.99 13.11 -1.93
C GLN A 169 -5.86 12.47 -3.02
N SER A 170 -5.31 12.38 -4.23
CA SER A 170 -5.99 11.80 -5.40
C SER A 170 -6.41 10.36 -5.16
N GLY A 171 -7.68 10.02 -5.46
CA GLY A 171 -8.24 8.68 -5.31
C GLY A 171 -8.53 8.26 -3.86
N SER A 172 -8.33 9.16 -2.88
CA SER A 172 -8.60 8.89 -1.46
C SER A 172 -10.09 8.95 -1.12
N THR A 173 -10.44 8.44 0.06
CA THR A 173 -11.77 8.63 0.67
C THR A 173 -12.00 10.08 1.06
N ALA A 174 -10.94 10.84 1.37
CA ALA A 174 -11.01 12.27 1.62
C ALA A 174 -11.47 13.05 0.38
N GLU A 175 -10.99 12.70 -0.83
CA GLU A 175 -11.47 13.31 -2.07
C GLU A 175 -12.97 13.03 -2.29
N ALA A 176 -13.40 11.79 -2.06
CA ALA A 176 -14.81 11.42 -2.16
C ALA A 176 -15.65 12.19 -1.13
N PHE A 177 -15.17 12.27 0.12
CA PHE A 177 -15.83 13.01 1.21
C PHE A 177 -16.02 14.50 0.86
N VAL A 178 -14.98 15.17 0.37
CA VAL A 178 -15.06 16.58 -0.03
C VAL A 178 -16.08 16.77 -1.15
N ASN A 179 -16.03 15.96 -2.20
CA ASN A 179 -16.97 16.06 -3.33
C ASN A 179 -18.43 15.81 -2.91
N GLU A 180 -18.67 14.96 -1.92
CA GLU A 180 -20.01 14.64 -1.45
C GLU A 180 -20.55 15.70 -0.46
N ASN A 181 -19.71 16.17 0.47
CA ASN A 181 -20.15 16.99 1.60
C ASN A 181 -19.97 18.49 1.36
N PHE A 182 -19.10 18.89 0.42
CA PHE A 182 -18.84 20.29 0.05
C PHE A 182 -18.97 20.52 -1.46
N PRO A 183 -20.17 20.27 -2.04
CA PRO A 183 -20.37 20.30 -3.50
C PRO A 183 -20.19 21.69 -4.14
N GLU A 184 -20.26 22.78 -3.37
CA GLU A 184 -20.00 24.14 -3.86
C GLU A 184 -18.49 24.47 -3.87
N ALA A 185 -17.67 23.72 -3.11
CA ALA A 185 -16.24 23.90 -3.09
C ALA A 185 -15.57 23.14 -4.24
N THR A 186 -14.28 23.40 -4.43
CA THR A 186 -13.44 22.66 -5.37
C THR A 186 -12.47 21.76 -4.60
N ALA A 187 -12.61 20.44 -4.73
CA ALA A 187 -11.56 19.52 -4.31
C ALA A 187 -10.34 19.71 -5.23
N VAL A 188 -9.17 19.89 -4.64
CA VAL A 188 -7.89 20.04 -5.35
C VAL A 188 -7.05 18.79 -5.05
N PRO A 189 -7.03 17.82 -5.99
CA PRO A 189 -6.31 16.56 -5.75
C PRO A 189 -4.79 16.73 -5.94
N PHE A 190 -4.01 16.19 -5.00
CA PHE A 190 -2.57 16.06 -5.05
C PHE A 190 -2.18 14.58 -5.07
N LYS A 191 -1.00 14.25 -5.58
CA LYS A 191 -0.52 12.87 -5.60
C LYS A 191 -0.18 12.35 -4.21
N ASN A 192 0.53 13.18 -3.43
CA ASN A 192 1.00 12.85 -2.10
C ASN A 192 0.19 13.58 -1.03
N ALA A 193 0.02 12.94 0.13
CA ALA A 193 -0.63 13.59 1.27
C ALA A 193 0.15 14.82 1.76
N THR A 194 1.47 14.76 1.79
CA THR A 194 2.35 15.87 2.19
C THR A 194 2.20 17.10 1.30
N ASP A 195 1.89 16.92 0.00
CA ASP A 195 1.60 18.03 -0.92
C ASP A 195 0.30 18.76 -0.53
N CYS A 196 -0.68 18.06 0.08
CA CYS A 196 -1.91 18.70 0.58
C CYS A 196 -1.61 19.69 1.72
N PHE A 197 -0.72 19.33 2.63
CA PHE A 197 -0.25 20.22 3.71
C PHE A 197 0.54 21.40 3.12
N ALA A 198 1.46 21.16 2.21
CA ALA A 198 2.19 22.21 1.53
C ALA A 198 1.26 23.18 0.75
N ALA A 199 0.11 22.70 0.27
CA ALA A 199 -0.89 23.52 -0.40
C ALA A 199 -1.56 24.54 0.54
N LEU A 200 -1.74 24.22 1.83
CA LEU A 200 -2.20 25.18 2.84
C LEU A 200 -1.16 26.28 3.05
N GLN A 201 0.10 25.93 3.26
CA GLN A 201 1.19 26.90 3.49
C GLN A 201 1.38 27.85 2.30
N SER A 202 1.13 27.37 1.08
CA SER A 202 1.24 28.17 -0.15
C SER A 202 -0.06 28.86 -0.55
N ASN A 203 -1.12 28.81 0.25
CA ASN A 203 -2.45 29.35 -0.02
C ASN A 203 -3.08 28.84 -1.33
N GLN A 204 -2.75 27.63 -1.76
CA GLN A 204 -3.40 26.96 -2.89
C GLN A 204 -4.75 26.36 -2.47
N ALA A 205 -4.91 26.06 -1.18
CA ALA A 205 -6.15 25.62 -0.55
C ALA A 205 -6.33 26.32 0.81
N VAL A 206 -7.55 26.41 1.31
CA VAL A 206 -7.86 27.01 2.63
C VAL A 206 -8.00 25.95 3.72
N ALA A 207 -8.24 24.72 3.32
CA ALA A 207 -8.31 23.55 4.18
C ALA A 207 -7.77 22.32 3.42
N LEU A 208 -7.43 21.28 4.15
CA LEU A 208 -7.25 19.93 3.61
C LEU A 208 -8.11 18.95 4.40
N VAL A 209 -8.46 17.84 3.73
CA VAL A 209 -9.08 16.67 4.37
C VAL A 209 -8.17 15.47 4.17
N THR A 210 -7.92 14.75 5.26
CA THR A 210 -7.12 13.52 5.29
C THR A 210 -7.54 12.68 6.51
N ASN A 211 -7.00 11.48 6.66
CA ASN A 211 -7.29 10.65 7.81
C ASN A 211 -6.72 11.24 9.11
N ARG A 212 -7.41 10.99 10.22
CA ARG A 212 -7.12 11.54 11.55
C ARG A 212 -5.69 11.27 12.01
N SER A 213 -5.23 10.03 11.86
CA SER A 213 -3.89 9.63 12.33
C SER A 213 -2.79 10.38 11.60
N VAL A 214 -2.91 10.54 10.28
CA VAL A 214 -1.98 11.30 9.44
C VAL A 214 -2.05 12.79 9.75
N ALA A 215 -3.26 13.36 9.89
CA ALA A 215 -3.43 14.75 10.28
C ALA A 215 -2.76 15.06 11.63
N ALA A 216 -2.96 14.19 12.64
CA ALA A 216 -2.37 14.34 13.95
C ALA A 216 -0.84 14.24 13.92
N GLN A 217 -0.29 13.27 13.17
CA GLN A 217 1.14 13.07 13.05
C GLN A 217 1.82 14.24 12.34
N LEU A 218 1.34 14.62 11.17
CA LEU A 218 1.99 15.64 10.35
C LEU A 218 1.87 17.06 10.94
N THR A 219 0.74 17.39 11.61
CA THR A 219 0.62 18.67 12.31
C THR A 219 1.46 18.74 13.59
N ALA A 220 1.87 17.60 14.15
CA ALA A 220 2.76 17.55 15.31
C ALA A 220 4.25 17.54 14.92
N SER A 221 4.61 17.04 13.74
CA SER A 221 6.00 16.85 13.31
C SER A 221 6.46 17.90 12.29
N SER A 222 5.86 17.93 11.12
CA SER A 222 6.40 18.61 9.94
C SER A 222 5.65 19.87 9.54
N PHE A 223 4.39 20.01 9.98
CA PHE A 223 3.49 21.11 9.61
C PHE A 223 2.91 21.80 10.86
N ASP A 224 3.79 22.20 11.77
CA ASP A 224 3.45 22.74 13.09
C ASP A 224 2.69 24.07 13.09
N ASN A 225 2.58 24.75 11.95
CA ASN A 225 1.73 25.94 11.74
C ASN A 225 0.30 25.62 11.29
N GLU A 226 -0.02 24.34 11.15
CA GLU A 226 -1.35 23.82 10.83
C GLU A 226 -2.01 23.16 12.04
N GLN A 227 -3.32 22.98 11.98
CA GLN A 227 -4.10 22.38 13.07
C GLN A 227 -5.29 21.59 12.56
N VAL A 228 -5.60 20.52 13.25
CA VAL A 228 -6.87 19.80 13.10
C VAL A 228 -7.98 20.62 13.75
N ILE A 229 -8.96 21.06 12.98
CA ILE A 229 -10.11 21.82 13.48
C ILE A 229 -11.34 20.94 13.70
N LYS A 230 -11.43 19.80 13.02
CA LYS A 230 -12.56 18.88 13.12
C LYS A 230 -12.15 17.45 12.84
N LEU A 231 -12.67 16.54 13.66
CA LEU A 231 -12.70 15.10 13.39
C LEU A 231 -14.09 14.72 12.90
N ILE A 232 -14.15 13.90 11.87
CA ILE A 232 -15.38 13.39 11.27
C ILE A 232 -15.38 11.88 11.42
N SER A 233 -16.26 11.36 12.24
CA SER A 233 -16.38 9.90 12.44
C SER A 233 -16.93 9.24 11.18
N THR A 234 -16.04 8.72 10.38
CA THR A 234 -16.34 7.99 9.14
C THR A 234 -16.22 6.48 9.31
N GLY A 235 -15.47 6.02 10.32
CA GLY A 235 -15.28 4.61 10.63
C GLY A 235 -14.62 3.87 9.47
N GLU A 236 -13.49 4.38 8.97
CA GLU A 236 -12.78 3.83 7.83
C GLU A 236 -11.93 2.62 8.26
N GLU A 237 -12.29 1.46 7.75
CA GLU A 237 -11.55 0.21 7.98
C GLU A 237 -10.40 0.10 6.98
N TYR A 238 -9.15 0.04 7.46
CA TYR A 238 -7.97 -0.21 6.65
C TYR A 238 -7.71 -1.69 6.51
N ALA A 239 -7.46 -2.12 5.27
CA ALA A 239 -7.16 -3.50 4.94
C ALA A 239 -6.15 -3.59 3.79
N ILE A 240 -5.55 -4.75 3.64
CA ILE A 240 -4.60 -5.04 2.57
C ILE A 240 -5.38 -5.43 1.33
N ALA A 241 -5.10 -4.76 0.20
CA ALA A 241 -5.72 -5.09 -1.06
C ALA A 241 -4.96 -6.22 -1.78
N VAL A 242 -5.69 -7.22 -2.28
CA VAL A 242 -5.15 -8.38 -3.02
C VAL A 242 -5.93 -8.58 -4.32
N SER A 243 -5.32 -9.21 -5.32
CA SER A 243 -6.03 -9.55 -6.55
C SER A 243 -7.17 -10.54 -6.27
N LYS A 244 -8.32 -10.33 -6.92
CA LYS A 244 -9.46 -11.26 -6.89
C LYS A 244 -9.13 -12.65 -7.46
N ASP A 245 -8.11 -12.70 -8.30
CA ASP A 245 -7.64 -13.95 -8.91
C ASP A 245 -6.69 -14.72 -7.98
N ASN A 246 -6.39 -14.18 -6.78
CA ASN A 246 -5.46 -14.79 -5.81
C ASN A 246 -6.08 -14.91 -4.40
N PRO A 247 -7.23 -15.58 -4.25
CA PRO A 247 -7.90 -15.70 -2.95
C PRO A 247 -7.05 -16.45 -1.91
N GLY A 248 -6.19 -17.39 -2.35
CA GLY A 248 -5.30 -18.12 -1.45
C GLY A 248 -4.29 -17.21 -0.75
N LEU A 249 -3.78 -16.17 -1.42
CA LEU A 249 -2.89 -15.19 -0.80
C LEU A 249 -3.63 -14.37 0.25
N LYS A 250 -4.86 -13.93 -0.05
CA LYS A 250 -5.70 -13.24 0.94
C LYS A 250 -5.89 -14.08 2.20
N ASP A 251 -6.21 -15.35 2.02
CA ASP A 251 -6.45 -16.27 3.15
C ASP A 251 -5.17 -16.46 3.98
N ALA A 252 -4.01 -16.64 3.33
CA ALA A 252 -2.72 -16.72 4.01
C ALA A 252 -2.39 -15.46 4.81
N ILE A 253 -2.62 -14.27 4.23
CA ILE A 253 -2.41 -13.00 4.94
C ILE A 253 -3.38 -12.88 6.13
N ASN A 254 -4.64 -13.28 5.99
CA ASN A 254 -5.61 -13.25 7.09
C ASN A 254 -5.22 -14.17 8.25
N GLU A 255 -4.69 -15.37 7.96
CA GLU A 255 -4.17 -16.26 9.01
C GLU A 255 -3.03 -15.58 9.79
N THR A 256 -2.11 -14.91 9.09
CA THR A 256 -1.02 -14.16 9.72
C THR A 256 -1.53 -12.95 10.52
N LEU A 257 -2.49 -12.17 9.99
CA LEU A 257 -3.10 -11.05 10.71
C LEU A 257 -3.82 -11.51 11.98
N ALA A 258 -4.55 -12.63 11.93
CA ALA A 258 -5.19 -13.20 13.10
C ALA A 258 -4.16 -13.59 14.18
N LYS A 259 -3.07 -14.26 13.80
CA LYS A 259 -1.96 -14.58 14.67
C LYS A 259 -1.33 -13.35 15.32
N PHE A 260 -1.05 -12.30 14.52
CA PHE A 260 -0.44 -11.04 15.00
C PHE A 260 -1.39 -10.22 15.89
N SER A 261 -2.69 -10.37 15.71
CA SER A 261 -3.69 -9.80 16.61
C SER A 261 -3.75 -10.55 17.95
N GLU A 262 -3.67 -11.88 17.92
CA GLU A 262 -3.74 -12.71 19.13
C GLU A 262 -2.48 -12.61 20.01
N ASP A 263 -1.30 -12.49 19.40
CA ASP A 263 -0.02 -12.41 20.10
C ASP A 263 0.42 -11.00 20.48
N GLY A 264 -0.35 -9.97 20.05
CA GLY A 264 -0.12 -8.56 20.36
C GLY A 264 0.91 -7.87 19.45
N THR A 265 1.32 -8.48 18.35
CA THR A 265 2.25 -7.89 17.38
C THR A 265 1.68 -6.61 16.77
N ILE A 266 0.38 -6.60 16.38
CA ILE A 266 -0.29 -5.42 15.83
C ILE A 266 -0.33 -4.30 16.86
N ASP A 267 -0.66 -4.59 18.12
CA ASP A 267 -0.70 -3.59 19.19
C ASP A 267 0.69 -2.99 19.46
N ALA A 268 1.74 -3.81 19.41
CA ALA A 268 3.12 -3.36 19.57
C ALA A 268 3.56 -2.45 18.42
N LEU A 269 3.16 -2.73 17.18
CA LEU A 269 3.39 -1.86 16.03
C LEU A 269 2.62 -0.53 16.17
N MET A 270 1.37 -0.56 16.58
CA MET A 270 0.58 0.66 16.82
C MET A 270 1.25 1.55 17.89
N GLU A 271 1.74 0.96 18.98
CA GLU A 271 2.46 1.69 20.01
C GLU A 271 3.78 2.30 19.47
N LYS A 272 4.56 1.51 18.72
CA LYS A 272 5.82 1.95 18.09
C LYS A 272 5.63 3.17 17.20
N TYR A 273 4.58 3.18 16.39
CA TYR A 273 4.27 4.27 15.46
C TYR A 273 3.31 5.33 16.04
N SER A 274 3.01 5.25 17.35
CA SER A 274 2.11 6.20 18.05
C SER A 274 0.71 6.31 17.43
N ILE A 275 0.25 5.25 16.80
CA ILE A 275 -1.11 5.13 16.23
C ILE A 275 -2.08 4.83 17.37
N LYS A 276 -3.23 5.57 17.44
CA LYS A 276 -4.21 5.49 18.54
C LYS A 276 -5.63 5.31 18.02
#